data_5049e1b21e787421fa5fd1fdd564f020
#
_entry.id   5049e1b21e787421fa5fd1fdd564f020
#
_cell.length_a   1.000
_cell.length_b   1.000
_cell.length_c   1.000
_cell.angle_alpha   90.00
_cell.angle_beta   90.00
_cell.angle_gamma   90.00
#
_symmetry.space_group_name_H-M   'P 1'
#
loop_
_entity.id
_entity.type
_entity.pdbx_description
1 polymer ?
#
loop_
_entity_poly.entity_id
_entity_poly.type
_entity_poly.pdbx_seq_one_letter_code
_entity_poly.pdbx_strand_id
1 'polypeptide(L)'
;AFGFPEGFVADYRDGLAEFDPLPGLAARAGRPVRILDIVEGRLSANQQLFVDTAREHGLTDGFLLPTFGPRQHIVVFSITMAEHEDRIAHADLPILHSVAQAAHLRIDQLASEEVARPHLAPREITILHWIARGKSNEEIAMILGNKRPTIATHIKRIFAKLDVSDRASAAVKGLKFGLINV
;
A
#
# COMPACT_ATOMS: atom_id res chain seq x y z
N ALA A 1 4.32 14.97 7.00
CA ALA A 1 4.40 15.97 5.93
C ALA A 1 5.48 16.99 6.28
N PHE A 2 6.28 17.43 5.32
CA PHE A 2 7.30 18.45 5.51
C PHE A 2 7.02 19.58 4.50
N GLY A 3 6.98 20.85 5.00
CA GLY A 3 6.75 22.02 4.15
C GLY A 3 5.29 22.27 3.72
N PHE A 4 4.35 21.44 4.15
CA PHE A 4 2.92 21.69 3.91
C PHE A 4 2.39 22.77 4.86
N PRO A 5 1.42 23.61 4.41
CA PRO A 5 0.76 24.58 5.29
C PRO A 5 0.15 23.89 6.52
N GLU A 6 0.35 24.51 7.71
CA GLU A 6 -0.13 23.91 8.97
C GLU A 6 -1.65 23.69 8.97
N GLY A 7 -2.41 24.63 8.39
CA GLY A 7 -3.87 24.51 8.25
C GLY A 7 -4.27 23.28 7.43
N PHE A 8 -3.62 23.05 6.28
CA PHE A 8 -3.89 21.86 5.47
C PHE A 8 -3.56 20.57 6.23
N VAL A 9 -2.45 20.54 6.96
CA VAL A 9 -2.07 19.36 7.76
C VAL A 9 -3.08 19.09 8.87
N ALA A 10 -3.67 20.13 9.45
CA ALA A 10 -4.73 20.01 10.44
C ALA A 10 -6.00 19.40 9.82
N ASP A 11 -6.50 19.98 8.71
CA ASP A 11 -7.68 19.49 8.00
C ASP A 11 -7.50 18.05 7.53
N TYR A 12 -6.30 17.72 7.03
CA TYR A 12 -5.97 16.36 6.58
C TYR A 12 -6.06 15.33 7.72
N ARG A 13 -5.65 15.70 8.94
CA ARG A 13 -5.76 14.84 10.13
C ARG A 13 -7.17 14.77 10.68
N ASP A 14 -7.97 15.82 10.48
CA ASP A 14 -9.36 15.93 10.97
C ASP A 14 -10.39 15.30 10.00
N GLY A 15 -9.94 14.46 9.08
CA GLY A 15 -10.78 13.64 8.22
C GLY A 15 -10.69 13.90 6.73
N LEU A 16 -10.06 14.99 6.28
CA LEU A 16 -9.90 15.28 4.85
C LEU A 16 -9.14 14.15 4.12
N ALA A 17 -8.25 13.43 4.83
CA ALA A 17 -7.52 12.28 4.32
C ALA A 17 -8.41 11.18 3.71
N GLU A 18 -9.63 11.00 4.22
CA GLU A 18 -10.59 10.00 3.71
C GLU A 18 -11.05 10.30 2.29
N PHE A 19 -10.95 11.55 1.88
CA PHE A 19 -11.41 12.05 0.58
C PHE A 19 -10.26 12.23 -0.43
N ASP A 20 -9.00 11.97 -0.01
CA ASP A 20 -7.82 12.12 -0.84
C ASP A 20 -7.80 11.11 -2.01
N PRO A 21 -8.01 11.55 -3.26
CA PRO A 21 -7.98 10.67 -4.42
C PRO A 21 -6.55 10.36 -4.91
N LEU A 22 -5.57 11.18 -4.51
CA LEU A 22 -4.25 11.24 -5.14
C LEU A 22 -3.47 9.93 -5.00
N PRO A 23 -3.42 9.26 -3.82
CA PRO A 23 -2.69 7.99 -3.69
C PRO A 23 -3.26 6.90 -4.59
N GLY A 24 -4.59 6.79 -4.67
CA GLY A 24 -5.25 5.81 -5.51
C GLY A 24 -5.06 6.07 -7.01
N LEU A 25 -5.09 7.34 -7.42
CA LEU A 25 -4.86 7.75 -8.81
C LEU A 25 -3.40 7.49 -9.23
N ALA A 26 -2.44 7.87 -8.40
CA ALA A 26 -1.02 7.65 -8.65
C ALA A 26 -0.67 6.15 -8.71
N ALA A 27 -1.21 5.34 -7.79
CA ALA A 27 -0.99 3.90 -7.77
C ALA A 27 -1.50 3.23 -9.06
N ARG A 28 -2.66 3.65 -9.57
CA ARG A 28 -3.20 3.16 -10.85
C ARG A 28 -2.36 3.58 -12.06
N ALA A 29 -1.81 4.80 -12.04
CA ALA A 29 -0.94 5.28 -13.09
C ALA A 29 0.39 4.48 -13.17
N GLY A 30 0.90 3.99 -12.04
CA GLY A 30 2.11 3.19 -11.95
C GLY A 30 3.40 3.92 -12.35
N ARG A 31 3.34 5.24 -12.53
CA ARG A 31 4.45 6.11 -12.96
C ARG A 31 4.30 7.49 -12.35
N PRO A 32 5.36 8.31 -12.31
CA PRO A 32 5.24 9.72 -11.95
C PRO A 32 4.17 10.44 -12.77
N VAL A 33 3.31 11.21 -12.09
CA VAL A 33 2.23 11.96 -12.72
C VAL A 33 2.15 13.36 -12.12
N ARG A 34 1.76 14.32 -12.94
CA ARG A 34 1.44 15.68 -12.48
C ARG A 34 0.05 15.67 -11.84
N ILE A 35 -0.12 16.37 -10.74
CA ILE A 35 -1.41 16.40 -10.00
C ILE A 35 -2.51 16.94 -10.89
N LEU A 36 -2.27 18.04 -11.62
CA LEU A 36 -3.26 18.63 -12.52
C LEU A 36 -3.75 17.64 -13.58
N ASP A 37 -2.85 16.85 -14.18
CA ASP A 37 -3.22 15.90 -15.25
C ASP A 37 -4.18 14.81 -14.78
N ILE A 38 -4.16 14.47 -13.49
CA ILE A 38 -4.96 13.36 -12.95
C ILE A 38 -6.23 13.82 -12.23
N VAL A 39 -6.32 15.09 -11.82
CA VAL A 39 -7.52 15.65 -11.17
C VAL A 39 -8.49 16.25 -12.17
N GLU A 40 -8.14 16.38 -13.45
CA GLU A 40 -9.05 16.81 -14.53
C GLU A 40 -10.14 15.79 -14.86
N GLY A 41 -10.07 14.57 -14.29
CA GLY A 41 -11.06 13.53 -14.44
C GLY A 41 -12.35 13.76 -13.64
N ARG A 42 -13.32 12.83 -13.78
CA ARG A 42 -14.53 12.85 -12.93
C ARG A 42 -14.17 12.47 -11.49
N LEU A 43 -14.13 13.46 -10.62
CA LEU A 43 -14.04 13.31 -9.17
C LEU A 43 -15.43 13.20 -8.54
N SER A 44 -15.57 12.44 -7.45
CA SER A 44 -16.76 12.49 -6.61
C SER A 44 -16.83 13.84 -5.86
N ALA A 45 -17.98 14.17 -5.30
CA ALA A 45 -18.16 15.42 -4.54
C ALA A 45 -17.12 15.54 -3.39
N ASN A 46 -16.86 14.44 -2.67
CA ASN A 46 -15.88 14.42 -1.58
C ASN A 46 -14.44 14.57 -2.08
N GLN A 47 -14.10 13.95 -3.21
CA GLN A 47 -12.79 14.12 -3.82
C GLN A 47 -12.59 15.55 -4.36
N GLN A 48 -13.65 16.16 -4.88
CA GLN A 48 -13.62 17.56 -5.29
C GLN A 48 -13.40 18.48 -4.09
N LEU A 49 -14.08 18.21 -2.96
CA LEU A 49 -13.87 18.94 -1.71
C LEU A 49 -12.40 18.89 -1.28
N PHE A 50 -11.76 17.71 -1.36
CA PHE A 50 -10.32 17.58 -1.06
C PHE A 50 -9.48 18.50 -1.94
N VAL A 51 -9.71 18.47 -3.25
CA VAL A 51 -8.95 19.28 -4.22
C VAL A 51 -9.15 20.77 -3.98
N ASP A 52 -10.39 21.19 -3.70
CA ASP A 52 -10.70 22.61 -3.45
C ASP A 52 -10.08 23.08 -2.14
N THR A 53 -10.15 22.28 -1.06
CA THR A 53 -9.48 22.59 0.21
C THR A 53 -7.96 22.70 0.03
N ALA A 54 -7.35 21.77 -0.73
CA ALA A 54 -5.92 21.83 -1.01
C ALA A 54 -5.54 23.15 -1.73
N ARG A 55 -6.35 23.59 -2.69
CA ARG A 55 -6.16 24.88 -3.41
C ARG A 55 -6.31 26.09 -2.50
N GLU A 56 -7.27 26.08 -1.58
CA GLU A 56 -7.44 27.15 -0.58
C GLU A 56 -6.21 27.31 0.30
N HIS A 57 -5.46 26.25 0.53
CA HIS A 57 -4.18 26.28 1.23
C HIS A 57 -2.96 26.54 0.30
N GLY A 58 -3.19 26.92 -0.96
CA GLY A 58 -2.12 27.24 -1.92
C GLY A 58 -1.43 26.01 -2.54
N LEU A 59 -2.00 24.82 -2.37
CA LEU A 59 -1.49 23.58 -2.96
C LEU A 59 -2.17 23.36 -4.32
N THR A 60 -1.66 24.01 -5.36
CA THR A 60 -2.33 24.07 -6.66
C THR A 60 -1.86 23.00 -7.63
N ASP A 61 -0.60 22.61 -7.56
CA ASP A 61 0.00 21.61 -8.46
C ASP A 61 1.16 20.87 -7.80
N GLY A 62 1.70 19.89 -8.50
CA GLY A 62 2.81 19.08 -8.05
C GLY A 62 2.94 17.76 -8.78
N PHE A 63 3.77 16.88 -8.24
CA PHE A 63 3.99 15.56 -8.79
C PHE A 63 3.75 14.48 -7.74
N LEU A 64 3.18 13.38 -8.18
CA LEU A 64 3.01 12.16 -7.40
C LEU A 64 3.96 11.10 -7.95
N LEU A 65 4.73 10.52 -7.06
CA LEU A 65 5.76 9.52 -7.35
C LEU A 65 5.36 8.20 -6.68
N PRO A 66 4.59 7.34 -7.35
CA PRO A 66 4.24 6.03 -6.78
C PRO A 66 5.47 5.14 -6.75
N THR A 67 5.76 4.55 -5.61
CA THR A 67 6.89 3.65 -5.41
C THR A 67 6.39 2.29 -4.94
N PHE A 68 7.09 1.24 -5.34
CA PHE A 68 6.67 -0.13 -5.14
C PHE A 68 7.67 -0.86 -4.23
N GLY A 69 7.18 -1.29 -3.09
CA GLY A 69 7.97 -2.01 -2.10
C GLY A 69 7.69 -3.51 -2.10
N PRO A 70 8.44 -4.25 -1.28
CA PRO A 70 8.14 -5.65 -1.01
C PRO A 70 6.69 -5.82 -0.52
N ARG A 71 6.14 -7.03 -0.72
CA ARG A 71 4.78 -7.36 -0.23
C ARG A 71 3.66 -6.53 -0.84
N GLN A 72 3.83 -6.07 -2.08
CA GLN A 72 2.86 -5.22 -2.81
C GLN A 72 2.55 -3.90 -2.08
N HIS A 73 3.45 -3.45 -1.23
CA HIS A 73 3.31 -2.18 -0.54
C HIS A 73 3.59 -1.04 -1.51
N ILE A 74 2.61 -0.15 -1.67
CA ILE A 74 2.72 1.03 -2.52
C ILE A 74 2.78 2.25 -1.61
N VAL A 75 3.79 3.10 -1.80
CA VAL A 75 3.89 4.41 -1.17
C VAL A 75 3.87 5.46 -2.27
N VAL A 76 3.12 6.52 -2.07
CA VAL A 76 3.09 7.65 -2.99
C VAL A 76 3.78 8.83 -2.30
N PHE A 77 4.89 9.27 -2.88
CA PHE A 77 5.50 10.54 -2.48
C PHE A 77 4.84 11.66 -3.26
N SER A 78 4.41 12.69 -2.54
CA SER A 78 3.84 13.90 -3.12
C SER A 78 4.85 15.04 -2.99
N ILE A 79 5.11 15.73 -4.08
CA ILE A 79 5.88 16.96 -4.13
C ILE A 79 4.94 18.02 -4.63
N THR A 80 4.51 18.92 -3.76
CA THR A 80 3.65 20.04 -4.12
C THR A 80 4.48 21.29 -4.36
N MET A 81 4.04 22.11 -5.29
CA MET A 81 4.66 23.39 -5.64
C MET A 81 3.74 24.53 -5.18
N ALA A 82 4.32 25.56 -4.59
CA ALA A 82 3.60 26.79 -4.34
C ALA A 82 3.36 27.52 -5.67
N GLU A 83 2.33 28.38 -5.73
CA GLU A 83 2.05 29.19 -6.90
C GLU A 83 3.32 29.91 -7.40
N HIS A 84 3.55 29.87 -8.71
CA HIS A 84 4.66 30.53 -9.42
C HIS A 84 6.06 29.87 -9.32
N GLU A 85 6.17 28.62 -8.90
CA GLU A 85 7.47 27.93 -8.87
C GLU A 85 7.53 26.73 -9.84
N ASP A 86 7.79 26.96 -11.11
CA ASP A 86 8.14 25.92 -12.09
C ASP A 86 9.59 25.41 -11.86
N ARG A 87 9.89 24.93 -10.64
CA ARG A 87 11.24 24.48 -10.28
C ARG A 87 11.55 23.03 -10.63
N ILE A 88 10.55 22.22 -10.94
CA ILE A 88 10.75 20.81 -11.29
C ILE A 88 10.49 20.64 -12.78
N ALA A 89 11.56 20.46 -13.53
CA ALA A 89 11.44 20.12 -14.95
C ALA A 89 11.00 18.66 -15.10
N HIS A 90 10.22 18.36 -16.13
CA HIS A 90 9.87 16.98 -16.47
C HIS A 90 11.10 16.07 -16.62
N ALA A 91 12.24 16.62 -17.02
CA ALA A 91 13.51 15.92 -17.14
C ALA A 91 14.04 15.38 -15.79
N ASP A 92 13.66 16.02 -14.67
CA ASP A 92 14.13 15.65 -13.33
C ASP A 92 13.28 14.56 -12.67
N LEU A 93 12.07 14.31 -13.18
CA LEU A 93 11.15 13.31 -12.61
C LEU A 93 11.72 11.90 -12.51
N PRO A 94 12.47 11.36 -13.48
CA PRO A 94 13.08 10.03 -13.34
C PRO A 94 14.09 9.97 -12.18
N ILE A 95 14.84 11.03 -11.94
CA ILE A 95 15.81 11.12 -10.86
C ILE A 95 15.07 11.17 -9.52
N LEU A 96 14.08 12.05 -9.39
CA LEU A 96 13.25 12.19 -8.19
C LEU A 96 12.51 10.88 -7.86
N HIS A 97 11.97 10.21 -8.87
CA HIS A 97 11.31 8.91 -8.69
C HIS A 97 12.28 7.84 -8.22
N SER A 98 13.51 7.80 -8.76
CA SER A 98 14.55 6.86 -8.33
C SER A 98 14.95 7.09 -6.87
N VAL A 99 15.07 8.35 -6.45
CA VAL A 99 15.36 8.72 -5.06
C VAL A 99 14.19 8.32 -4.15
N ALA A 100 12.95 8.62 -4.54
CA ALA A 100 11.76 8.21 -3.79
C ALA A 100 11.67 6.68 -3.66
N GLN A 101 11.97 5.94 -4.74
CA GLN A 101 11.99 4.47 -4.71
C GLN A 101 13.07 3.93 -3.75
N ALA A 102 14.27 4.48 -3.77
CA ALA A 102 15.33 4.11 -2.85
C ALA A 102 14.97 4.43 -1.38
N ALA A 103 14.37 5.60 -1.14
CA ALA A 103 13.89 6.00 0.18
C ALA A 103 12.80 5.04 0.70
N HIS A 104 11.83 4.67 -0.15
CA HIS A 104 10.79 3.70 0.21
C HIS A 104 11.40 2.36 0.64
N LEU A 105 12.31 1.80 -0.16
CA LEU A 105 12.95 0.53 0.17
C LEU A 105 13.73 0.62 1.50
N ARG A 106 14.39 1.76 1.76
CA ARG A 106 15.11 1.96 3.02
C ARG A 106 14.17 2.08 4.21
N ILE A 107 13.07 2.80 4.07
CA ILE A 107 12.02 2.92 5.10
C ILE A 107 11.42 1.54 5.40
N ASP A 108 11.10 0.75 4.35
CA ASP A 108 10.55 -0.60 4.53
C ASP A 108 11.55 -1.55 5.22
N GLN A 109 12.85 -1.43 4.94
CA GLN A 109 13.87 -2.18 5.66
C GLN A 109 13.87 -1.83 7.15
N LEU A 110 13.95 -0.54 7.49
CA LEU A 110 13.97 -0.07 8.89
C LEU A 110 12.68 -0.47 9.63
N ALA A 111 11.53 -0.28 9.02
CA ALA A 111 10.25 -0.69 9.60
C ALA A 111 10.13 -2.21 9.76
N SER A 112 10.77 -2.99 8.89
CA SER A 112 10.76 -4.45 8.96
C SER A 112 11.64 -5.00 10.09
N GLU A 113 12.63 -4.26 10.54
CA GLU A 113 13.47 -4.62 11.68
C GLU A 113 12.71 -4.48 13.01
N GLU A 114 11.71 -3.59 13.08
CA GLU A 114 10.90 -3.37 14.30
C GLU A 114 9.69 -4.32 14.43
N VAL A 115 9.15 -4.82 13.31
CA VAL A 115 7.96 -5.69 13.34
C VAL A 115 8.36 -7.15 13.37
N ALA A 116 8.15 -7.83 14.50
CA ALA A 116 8.31 -9.27 14.60
C ALA A 116 7.43 -9.99 13.57
N ARG A 117 8.05 -10.58 12.55
CA ARG A 117 7.32 -11.35 11.54
C ARG A 117 6.76 -12.63 12.17
N PRO A 118 5.49 -12.97 11.91
CA PRO A 118 4.95 -14.25 12.37
C PRO A 118 5.78 -15.40 11.80
N HIS A 119 6.31 -16.24 12.68
CA HIS A 119 7.12 -17.38 12.24
C HIS A 119 6.23 -18.58 11.91
N LEU A 120 5.98 -18.81 10.62
CA LEU A 120 5.34 -20.02 10.11
C LEU A 120 6.39 -21.06 9.72
N ALA A 121 6.13 -22.32 10.06
CA ALA A 121 6.93 -23.42 9.58
C ALA A 121 6.77 -23.60 8.06
N PRO A 122 7.75 -24.20 7.34
CA PRO A 122 7.67 -24.37 5.89
C PRO A 122 6.36 -25.04 5.41
N ARG A 123 5.87 -26.02 6.17
CA ARG A 123 4.61 -26.69 5.85
C ARG A 123 3.38 -25.80 6.04
N GLU A 124 3.40 -24.91 7.02
CA GLU A 124 2.35 -23.93 7.26
C GLU A 124 2.32 -22.88 6.15
N ILE A 125 3.49 -22.43 5.65
CA ILE A 125 3.60 -21.53 4.49
C ILE A 125 2.99 -22.19 3.25
N THR A 126 3.31 -23.47 2.98
CA THR A 126 2.73 -24.22 1.85
C THR A 126 1.21 -24.29 1.96
N ILE A 127 0.67 -24.59 3.14
CA ILE A 127 -0.77 -24.66 3.35
C ILE A 127 -1.42 -23.28 3.19
N LEU A 128 -0.81 -22.23 3.74
CA LEU A 128 -1.29 -20.85 3.60
C LEU A 128 -1.34 -20.41 2.14
N HIS A 129 -0.37 -20.81 1.32
CA HIS A 129 -0.36 -20.56 -0.12
C HIS A 129 -1.58 -21.19 -0.83
N TRP A 130 -1.94 -22.44 -0.48
CA TRP A 130 -3.13 -23.06 -1.03
C TRP A 130 -4.43 -22.45 -0.51
N ILE A 131 -4.44 -21.97 0.75
CA ILE A 131 -5.56 -21.19 1.30
C ILE A 131 -5.79 -19.94 0.46
N ALA A 132 -4.74 -19.18 0.15
CA ALA A 132 -4.82 -17.95 -0.64
C ALA A 132 -5.33 -18.21 -2.08
N ARG A 133 -5.09 -19.43 -2.62
CA ARG A 133 -5.64 -19.89 -3.90
C ARG A 133 -7.06 -20.46 -3.80
N GLY A 134 -7.72 -20.30 -2.66
CA GLY A 134 -9.11 -20.73 -2.47
C GLY A 134 -9.32 -22.23 -2.27
N LYS A 135 -8.25 -23.04 -2.08
CA LYS A 135 -8.36 -24.50 -1.93
C LYS A 135 -8.99 -24.90 -0.60
N SER A 136 -9.95 -25.81 -0.61
CA SER A 136 -10.56 -26.40 0.58
C SER A 136 -9.57 -27.28 1.35
N ASN A 137 -9.90 -27.64 2.60
CA ASN A 137 -9.06 -28.54 3.39
C ASN A 137 -8.91 -29.92 2.75
N GLU A 138 -9.91 -30.39 2.03
CA GLU A 138 -9.90 -31.67 1.31
C GLU A 138 -8.97 -31.61 0.10
N GLU A 139 -9.06 -30.55 -0.72
CA GLU A 139 -8.16 -30.37 -1.84
C GLU A 139 -6.71 -30.21 -1.37
N ILE A 140 -6.46 -29.44 -0.31
CA ILE A 140 -5.11 -29.28 0.27
C ILE A 140 -4.59 -30.63 0.79
N ALA A 141 -5.43 -31.41 1.41
CA ALA A 141 -5.07 -32.76 1.89
C ALA A 141 -4.68 -33.67 0.72
N MET A 142 -5.45 -33.70 -0.36
CA MET A 142 -5.12 -34.43 -1.59
C MET A 142 -3.82 -33.96 -2.22
N ILE A 143 -3.67 -32.65 -2.41
CA ILE A 143 -2.47 -32.04 -3.05
C ILE A 143 -1.20 -32.40 -2.25
N LEU A 144 -1.28 -32.38 -0.94
CA LEU A 144 -0.14 -32.56 -0.04
C LEU A 144 0.07 -34.01 0.46
N GLY A 145 -0.76 -34.94 0.01
CA GLY A 145 -0.69 -36.36 0.43
C GLY A 145 -0.95 -36.53 1.93
N ASN A 146 -1.86 -35.78 2.52
CA ASN A 146 -2.16 -35.76 3.95
C ASN A 146 -3.64 -36.09 4.22
N LYS A 147 -3.96 -36.34 5.49
CA LYS A 147 -5.35 -36.52 5.92
C LYS A 147 -5.97 -35.13 6.22
N ARG A 148 -7.26 -34.92 5.90
CA ARG A 148 -8.02 -33.70 6.20
C ARG A 148 -7.87 -33.21 7.65
N PRO A 149 -7.94 -34.05 8.70
CA PRO A 149 -7.73 -33.61 10.08
C PRO A 149 -6.34 -32.98 10.32
N THR A 150 -5.31 -33.52 9.67
CA THR A 150 -3.94 -32.98 9.77
C THR A 150 -3.87 -31.56 9.20
N ILE A 151 -4.48 -31.35 8.04
CA ILE A 151 -4.57 -30.02 7.44
C ILE A 151 -5.34 -29.05 8.33
N ALA A 152 -6.48 -29.49 8.90
CA ALA A 152 -7.25 -28.67 9.83
C ALA A 152 -6.43 -28.25 11.07
N THR A 153 -5.60 -29.14 11.59
CA THR A 153 -4.69 -28.79 12.71
C THR A 153 -3.65 -27.76 12.32
N HIS A 154 -3.05 -27.89 11.14
CA HIS A 154 -2.10 -26.87 10.64
C HIS A 154 -2.79 -25.50 10.44
N ILE A 155 -4.01 -25.48 9.89
CA ILE A 155 -4.77 -24.26 9.70
C ILE A 155 -5.05 -23.54 11.04
N LYS A 156 -5.45 -24.30 12.08
CA LYS A 156 -5.62 -23.73 13.43
C LYS A 156 -4.33 -23.07 13.94
N ARG A 157 -3.17 -23.73 13.73
CA ARG A 157 -1.86 -23.18 14.13
C ARG A 157 -1.50 -21.92 13.31
N ILE A 158 -1.78 -21.94 12.01
CA ILE A 158 -1.58 -20.77 11.14
C ILE A 158 -2.41 -19.60 11.66
N PHE A 159 -3.71 -19.83 11.95
CA PHE A 159 -4.60 -18.78 12.45
C PHE A 159 -4.10 -18.19 13.77
N ALA A 160 -3.70 -19.05 14.71
CA ALA A 160 -3.13 -18.60 15.99
C ALA A 160 -1.84 -17.79 15.81
N LYS A 161 -0.92 -18.25 14.95
CA LYS A 161 0.36 -17.55 14.69
C LYS A 161 0.18 -16.24 13.93
N LEU A 162 -0.83 -16.17 13.06
CA LEU A 162 -1.17 -14.96 12.34
C LEU A 162 -2.13 -14.05 13.11
N ASP A 163 -2.65 -14.51 14.27
CA ASP A 163 -3.67 -13.78 15.03
C ASP A 163 -4.86 -13.38 14.15
N VAL A 164 -5.54 -14.38 13.59
CA VAL A 164 -6.73 -14.26 12.74
C VAL A 164 -7.72 -15.36 13.04
N SER A 165 -9.00 -15.15 12.66
CA SER A 165 -10.08 -16.10 12.94
C SER A 165 -10.62 -16.84 11.70
N ASP A 166 -10.27 -16.38 10.49
CA ASP A 166 -10.82 -16.92 9.26
C ASP A 166 -9.78 -17.03 8.12
N ARG A 167 -10.18 -17.74 7.04
CA ARG A 167 -9.30 -18.05 5.92
C ARG A 167 -8.92 -16.82 5.08
N ALA A 168 -9.86 -15.91 4.89
CA ALA A 168 -9.64 -14.73 4.07
C ALA A 168 -8.64 -13.80 4.78
N SER A 169 -8.85 -13.57 6.07
CA SER A 169 -7.93 -12.82 6.93
C SER A 169 -6.54 -13.44 6.97
N ALA A 170 -6.44 -14.78 7.01
CA ALA A 170 -5.15 -15.47 6.97
C ALA A 170 -4.41 -15.26 5.64
N ALA A 171 -5.12 -15.35 4.52
CA ALA A 171 -4.54 -15.11 3.20
C ALA A 171 -4.05 -13.66 3.06
N VAL A 172 -4.89 -12.68 3.44
CA VAL A 172 -4.53 -11.25 3.40
C VAL A 172 -3.32 -10.96 4.27
N LYS A 173 -3.29 -11.49 5.51
CA LYS A 173 -2.17 -11.29 6.44
C LYS A 173 -0.89 -11.98 5.93
N GLY A 174 -1.02 -13.15 5.31
CA GLY A 174 0.08 -13.85 4.65
C GLY A 174 0.73 -13.07 3.52
N LEU A 175 -0.09 -12.44 2.67
CA LEU A 175 0.37 -11.53 1.62
C LEU A 175 1.04 -10.28 2.20
N LYS A 176 0.39 -9.65 3.19
CA LYS A 176 0.88 -8.44 3.86
C LYS A 176 2.25 -8.64 4.51
N PHE A 177 2.51 -9.79 5.10
CA PHE A 177 3.82 -10.14 5.69
C PHE A 177 4.81 -10.70 4.68
N GLY A 178 4.44 -10.88 3.41
CA GLY A 178 5.28 -11.47 2.38
C GLY A 178 5.63 -12.95 2.67
N LEU A 179 4.77 -13.66 3.37
CA LEU A 179 4.93 -15.08 3.65
C LEU A 179 4.54 -15.95 2.45
N ILE A 180 3.66 -15.44 1.59
CA ILE A 180 3.16 -16.07 0.37
C ILE A 180 3.02 -15.05 -0.75
N ASN A 181 3.05 -15.56 -1.99
CA ASN A 181 2.73 -14.84 -3.22
C ASN A 181 1.58 -15.58 -3.93
N VAL A 182 0.69 -14.86 -4.61
CA VAL A 182 -0.46 -15.43 -5.36
C VAL A 182 -0.33 -15.05 -6.82
#